data_6db2b29c3b7a971ae0574941a4a4a7c1
#
_entry.id   6db2b29c3b7a971ae0574941a4a4a7c1
#
_cell.length_a   1.000
_cell.length_b   1.000
_cell.length_c   1.000
_cell.angle_alpha   90.00
_cell.angle_beta   90.00
_cell.angle_gamma   90.00
#
_symmetry.space_group_name_H-M   'P 1'
#
loop_
_entity.id
_entity.type
_entity.pdbx_description
1 polymer ?
#
loop_
_entity_poly.entity_id
_entity_poly.type
_entity_poly.pdbx_seq_one_letter_code
_entity_poly.pdbx_strand_id
1 'polypeptide(L)'
;MKAKRFVLEKYFEGMPKESDLKLVEEELPEITDGEFLVEAVYLSVDPYMRAYVSGLKLGQTMIGCQVAKILQSKNSSYPVGRYVSGQFGWTTHFISNGKAQDITNYPPFLIPEDNNVPLSLFLGILGRPGNSAYFGLLDICNPQPGETVVVTGAGGAVGYHVGQIAKIKGCTVVGITGSDEKGAWLKRLGFDHVINYKTEDISLALDKAVPEGIDCYFDNVGGEISSCVIQRMNKYGRIAVCGSISMYNATAENYPTARMIQPFLVTNELYMKGFIVGRTYLNRWMEAIDQNTKWYKEGKLQNQETVTEGFEHMPKAFIGIMSGDNWGKAIIKP
;
A
#
# COMPACT_ATOMS: atom_id res chain seq x y z
N MET A 1 19.93 8.19 24.49
CA MET A 1 19.45 6.91 23.92
C MET A 1 19.89 6.86 22.47
N LYS A 2 20.42 5.70 22.01
CA LYS A 2 20.87 5.53 20.62
C LYS A 2 19.71 5.05 19.73
N ALA A 3 19.56 5.63 18.56
CA ALA A 3 18.65 5.20 17.50
C ALA A 3 19.45 4.77 16.27
N LYS A 4 18.99 3.69 15.61
CA LYS A 4 19.46 3.29 14.29
C LYS A 4 18.49 3.81 13.26
N ARG A 5 18.98 4.31 12.13
CA ARG A 5 18.14 4.76 11.02
C ARG A 5 18.80 4.50 9.68
N PHE A 6 17.99 4.20 8.66
CA PHE A 6 18.46 4.17 7.28
C PHE A 6 18.28 5.54 6.63
N VAL A 7 19.35 6.07 6.06
CA VAL A 7 19.36 7.33 5.32
C VAL A 7 19.60 7.08 3.84
N LEU A 8 19.06 7.97 3.01
CA LEU A 8 19.31 7.98 1.58
C LEU A 8 20.77 8.40 1.32
N GLU A 9 21.60 7.48 0.87
CA GLU A 9 23.02 7.73 0.50
C GLU A 9 23.14 8.16 -0.95
N LYS A 10 22.31 7.55 -1.83
CA LYS A 10 22.23 7.86 -3.27
C LYS A 10 20.78 7.82 -3.74
N TYR A 11 20.44 8.63 -4.74
CA TYR A 11 19.16 8.49 -5.41
C TYR A 11 19.10 7.17 -6.20
N PHE A 12 17.93 6.54 -6.18
CA PHE A 12 17.73 5.28 -6.89
C PHE A 12 17.73 5.49 -8.40
N GLU A 13 18.58 4.76 -9.10
CA GLU A 13 18.62 4.66 -10.56
C GLU A 13 18.14 3.25 -10.97
N GLY A 14 16.99 3.17 -11.62
CA GLY A 14 16.33 1.89 -11.88
C GLY A 14 15.91 1.16 -10.60
N MET A 15 16.21 -0.13 -10.50
CA MET A 15 15.95 -0.93 -9.31
C MET A 15 16.80 -0.43 -8.13
N PRO A 16 16.23 -0.18 -6.95
CA PRO A 16 17.00 0.19 -5.75
C PRO A 16 18.06 -0.86 -5.40
N LYS A 17 19.18 -0.41 -4.86
CA LYS A 17 20.28 -1.26 -4.37
C LYS A 17 20.45 -1.03 -2.87
N GLU A 18 20.92 -2.04 -2.15
CA GLU A 18 21.21 -1.89 -0.71
C GLU A 18 22.21 -0.76 -0.45
N SER A 19 23.18 -0.55 -1.37
CA SER A 19 24.19 0.52 -1.29
C SER A 19 23.64 1.93 -1.51
N ASP A 20 22.38 2.09 -1.90
CA ASP A 20 21.74 3.40 -2.02
C ASP A 20 21.24 3.92 -0.67
N LEU A 21 21.24 3.04 0.32
CA LEU A 21 20.80 3.30 1.69
C LEU A 21 21.94 3.00 2.65
N LYS A 22 22.11 3.84 3.66
CA LYS A 22 23.14 3.69 4.68
C LYS A 22 22.54 3.62 6.07
N LEU A 23 22.93 2.59 6.82
CA LEU A 23 22.61 2.50 8.24
C LEU A 23 23.49 3.46 9.03
N VAL A 24 22.87 4.31 9.82
CA VAL A 24 23.56 5.23 10.74
C VAL A 24 23.00 5.08 12.15
N GLU A 25 23.84 5.35 13.14
CA GLU A 25 23.45 5.44 14.55
C GLU A 25 23.61 6.88 15.00
N GLU A 26 22.67 7.36 15.82
CA GLU A 26 22.73 8.69 16.41
C GLU A 26 22.23 8.66 17.86
N GLU A 27 22.70 9.59 18.68
CA GLU A 27 22.15 9.82 19.99
C GLU A 27 20.97 10.78 19.90
N LEU A 28 19.81 10.33 20.37
CA LEU A 28 18.63 11.17 20.42
C LEU A 28 18.75 12.19 21.57
N PRO A 29 18.33 13.45 21.36
CA PRO A 29 18.25 14.43 22.42
C PRO A 29 17.18 14.04 23.47
N GLU A 30 17.11 14.77 24.57
CA GLU A 30 15.98 14.67 25.48
C GLU A 30 14.73 15.28 24.85
N ILE A 31 13.56 14.70 25.14
CA ILE A 31 12.28 15.21 24.66
C ILE A 31 11.96 16.56 25.33
N THR A 32 11.36 17.48 24.56
CA THR A 32 10.88 18.78 25.02
C THR A 32 9.35 18.79 25.17
N ASP A 33 8.78 19.88 25.69
CA ASP A 33 7.34 20.01 25.87
C ASP A 33 6.57 19.83 24.56
N GLY A 34 5.52 19.00 24.59
CA GLY A 34 4.71 18.63 23.44
C GLY A 34 5.28 17.46 22.62
N GLU A 35 6.44 16.91 22.99
CA GLU A 35 7.06 15.78 22.30
C GLU A 35 6.85 14.45 23.05
N PHE A 36 7.00 13.37 22.31
CA PHE A 36 7.05 12.01 22.83
C PHE A 36 8.05 11.17 22.06
N LEU A 37 8.68 10.23 22.75
CA LEU A 37 9.64 9.26 22.21
C LEU A 37 8.95 7.95 21.95
N VAL A 38 9.14 7.38 20.77
CA VAL A 38 8.62 6.08 20.37
C VAL A 38 9.74 5.10 20.02
N GLU A 39 9.46 3.81 20.22
CA GLU A 39 10.25 2.67 19.78
C GLU A 39 9.46 1.87 18.76
N ALA A 40 10.08 1.55 17.63
CA ALA A 40 9.46 0.77 16.56
C ALA A 40 9.13 -0.66 17.04
N VAL A 41 7.90 -1.10 16.81
CA VAL A 41 7.44 -2.47 17.03
C VAL A 41 7.33 -3.20 15.70
N TYR A 42 6.83 -2.51 14.69
CA TYR A 42 6.79 -2.96 13.30
C TYR A 42 7.04 -1.77 12.37
N LEU A 43 7.79 -1.99 11.30
CA LEU A 43 8.02 -1.01 10.24
C LEU A 43 7.42 -1.49 8.93
N SER A 44 6.83 -0.55 8.20
CA SER A 44 6.25 -0.81 6.89
C SER A 44 7.30 -0.74 5.79
N VAL A 45 7.17 -1.62 4.80
CA VAL A 45 7.89 -1.54 3.53
C VAL A 45 6.84 -1.47 2.42
N ASP A 46 6.86 -0.39 1.62
CA ASP A 46 5.81 -0.07 0.64
C ASP A 46 6.38 0.45 -0.68
N PRO A 47 5.77 0.13 -1.83
CA PRO A 47 6.23 0.60 -3.14
C PRO A 47 6.25 2.12 -3.30
N TYR A 48 5.35 2.87 -2.63
CA TYR A 48 5.29 4.34 -2.73
C TYR A 48 6.61 5.00 -2.30
N MET A 49 7.38 4.36 -1.40
CA MET A 49 8.67 4.85 -0.95
C MET A 49 9.64 5.05 -2.12
N ARG A 50 9.57 4.18 -3.16
CA ARG A 50 10.35 4.32 -4.39
C ARG A 50 9.94 5.57 -5.18
N ALA A 51 8.64 5.81 -5.28
CA ALA A 51 8.13 6.95 -6.04
C ALA A 51 8.44 8.30 -5.37
N TYR A 52 8.43 8.35 -4.03
CA TYR A 52 8.61 9.59 -3.27
C TYR A 52 10.05 9.90 -2.86
N VAL A 53 10.99 8.98 -3.06
CA VAL A 53 12.38 9.17 -2.65
C VAL A 53 13.06 10.39 -3.28
N SER A 54 12.64 10.80 -4.48
CA SER A 54 13.16 12.01 -5.15
C SER A 54 12.84 13.31 -4.41
N GLY A 55 11.87 13.29 -3.50
CA GLY A 55 11.56 14.41 -2.60
C GLY A 55 12.43 14.47 -1.35
N LEU A 56 13.25 13.46 -1.09
CA LEU A 56 14.18 13.41 0.04
C LEU A 56 15.52 14.03 -0.35
N LYS A 57 16.22 14.59 0.64
CA LYS A 57 17.62 15.01 0.50
C LYS A 57 18.54 13.82 0.85
N LEU A 58 19.73 13.77 0.24
CA LEU A 58 20.76 12.83 0.67
C LEU A 58 21.08 13.02 2.16
N GLY A 59 21.29 11.94 2.88
CA GLY A 59 21.45 11.90 4.33
C GLY A 59 20.15 11.98 5.14
N GLN A 60 19.00 12.23 4.51
CA GLN A 60 17.70 12.21 5.17
C GLN A 60 17.23 10.78 5.42
N THR A 61 16.54 10.56 6.56
CA THR A 61 15.96 9.26 6.89
C THR A 61 14.95 8.83 5.83
N MET A 62 15.02 7.56 5.44
CA MET A 62 14.05 6.97 4.50
C MET A 62 12.64 7.01 5.10
N ILE A 63 11.66 7.38 4.29
CA ILE A 63 10.27 7.49 4.72
C ILE A 63 9.65 6.12 5.00
N GLY A 64 8.69 6.05 5.92
CA GLY A 64 7.94 4.84 6.20
C GLY A 64 7.01 4.97 7.39
N CYS A 65 5.93 4.19 7.36
CA CYS A 65 5.01 4.06 8.46
C CYS A 65 5.53 3.05 9.48
N GLN A 66 5.23 3.28 10.74
CA GLN A 66 5.53 2.36 11.84
C GLN A 66 4.30 2.17 12.72
N VAL A 67 4.23 1.01 13.37
CA VAL A 67 3.58 0.84 14.65
C VAL A 67 4.69 0.91 15.71
N ALA A 68 4.54 1.81 16.65
CA ALA A 68 5.56 2.08 17.65
C ALA A 68 4.95 2.15 19.07
N LYS A 69 5.74 1.86 20.09
CA LYS A 69 5.39 2.01 21.50
C LYS A 69 5.89 3.33 22.03
N ILE A 70 5.07 4.08 22.76
CA ILE A 70 5.46 5.32 23.40
C ILE A 70 6.25 5.01 24.67
N LEU A 71 7.54 5.36 24.69
CA LEU A 71 8.46 5.12 25.80
C LEU A 71 8.49 6.27 26.80
N GLN A 72 8.46 7.51 26.30
CA GLN A 72 8.46 8.75 27.08
C GLN A 72 7.52 9.75 26.43
N SER A 73 6.90 10.61 27.23
CA SER A 73 6.01 11.65 26.70
C SER A 73 5.96 12.89 27.59
N LYS A 74 6.02 14.04 26.94
CA LYS A 74 5.65 15.37 27.45
C LYS A 74 4.47 15.94 26.65
N ASN A 75 3.65 15.05 26.03
CA ASN A 75 2.45 15.38 25.28
C ASN A 75 1.26 14.56 25.81
N SER A 76 0.31 15.24 26.45
CA SER A 76 -0.83 14.58 27.10
C SER A 76 -1.72 13.76 26.13
N SER A 77 -1.70 14.09 24.84
CA SER A 77 -2.44 13.34 23.81
C SER A 77 -1.78 11.99 23.45
N TYR A 78 -0.54 11.75 23.87
CA TYR A 78 0.24 10.54 23.56
C TYR A 78 0.83 9.93 24.83
N PRO A 79 0.02 9.23 25.66
CA PRO A 79 0.46 8.70 26.96
C PRO A 79 1.51 7.58 26.81
N VAL A 80 2.44 7.51 27.76
CA VAL A 80 3.44 6.44 27.86
C VAL A 80 2.79 5.06 27.92
N GLY A 81 3.39 4.08 27.26
CA GLY A 81 2.93 2.69 27.20
C GLY A 81 1.92 2.40 26.10
N ARG A 82 1.27 3.43 25.52
CA ARG A 82 0.34 3.27 24.39
C ARG A 82 1.09 2.95 23.09
N TYR A 83 0.36 2.34 22.15
CA TYR A 83 0.84 2.12 20.80
C TYR A 83 0.29 3.20 19.86
N VAL A 84 1.12 3.60 18.90
CA VAL A 84 0.83 4.65 17.94
C VAL A 84 1.22 4.19 16.54
N SER A 85 0.40 4.50 15.55
CA SER A 85 0.78 4.37 14.14
C SER A 85 1.10 5.73 13.57
N GLY A 86 2.24 5.86 12.86
CA GLY A 86 2.69 7.13 12.31
C GLY A 86 3.81 6.98 11.28
N GLN A 87 4.07 8.09 10.58
CA GLN A 87 5.15 8.20 9.58
C GLN A 87 6.45 8.61 10.25
N PHE A 88 7.08 7.67 10.96
CA PHE A 88 8.31 7.95 11.71
C PHE A 88 9.59 7.64 10.91
N GLY A 89 9.44 7.13 9.69
CA GLY A 89 10.57 6.77 8.82
C GLY A 89 11.20 5.41 9.18
N TRP A 90 12.30 5.10 8.53
CA TRP A 90 13.07 3.88 8.82
C TRP A 90 14.04 4.14 9.96
N THR A 91 13.53 4.09 11.17
CA THR A 91 14.31 4.28 12.41
C THR A 91 13.78 3.38 13.52
N THR A 92 14.66 2.98 14.42
CA THR A 92 14.29 2.17 15.59
C THR A 92 13.60 3.01 16.67
N HIS A 93 14.00 4.29 16.81
CA HIS A 93 13.43 5.22 17.80
C HIS A 93 13.22 6.57 17.13
N PHE A 94 12.19 7.28 17.54
CA PHE A 94 11.85 8.57 16.94
C PHE A 94 11.23 9.51 17.99
N ILE A 95 11.58 10.80 17.96
CA ILE A 95 10.95 11.85 18.76
C ILE A 95 9.93 12.56 17.86
N SER A 96 8.65 12.49 18.26
CA SER A 96 7.54 13.10 17.53
C SER A 96 6.89 14.21 18.34
N ASN A 97 6.43 15.25 17.66
CA ASN A 97 5.58 16.30 18.24
C ASN A 97 4.08 16.11 17.98
N GLY A 98 3.69 14.94 17.47
CA GLY A 98 2.29 14.63 17.14
C GLY A 98 1.77 15.25 15.83
N LYS A 99 2.60 15.96 15.08
CA LYS A 99 2.24 16.53 13.78
C LYS A 99 2.69 15.64 12.64
N ALA A 100 2.07 15.81 11.49
CA ALA A 100 2.55 15.17 10.25
C ALA A 100 3.97 15.64 9.93
N GLN A 101 4.89 14.70 9.64
CA GLN A 101 6.31 15.00 9.54
C GLN A 101 6.92 14.69 8.17
N ASP A 102 6.18 14.06 7.29
CA ASP A 102 6.65 13.70 5.97
C ASP A 102 5.71 14.20 4.84
N ILE A 103 6.16 13.95 3.60
CA ILE A 103 5.42 14.30 2.38
C ILE A 103 4.06 13.61 2.24
N THR A 104 3.79 12.60 3.06
CA THR A 104 2.53 11.84 3.06
C THR A 104 1.45 12.49 3.92
N ASN A 105 1.85 13.41 4.77
CA ASN A 105 1.08 14.46 5.45
C ASN A 105 -0.13 14.00 6.28
N TYR A 106 0.01 12.91 7.05
CA TYR A 106 -0.97 12.61 8.09
C TYR A 106 -0.33 12.49 9.48
N PRO A 107 -1.00 13.00 10.54
CA PRO A 107 -0.47 12.94 11.90
C PRO A 107 -0.50 11.50 12.44
N PRO A 108 0.37 11.16 13.40
CA PRO A 108 0.28 9.89 14.08
C PRO A 108 -1.06 9.78 14.84
N PHE A 109 -1.58 8.56 14.95
CA PHE A 109 -2.79 8.29 15.71
C PHE A 109 -2.59 7.13 16.69
N LEU A 110 -3.20 7.24 17.87
CA LEU A 110 -3.16 6.18 18.88
C LEU A 110 -3.94 4.97 18.39
N ILE A 111 -3.34 3.79 18.52
CA ILE A 111 -4.04 2.54 18.27
C ILE A 111 -5.03 2.29 19.41
N PRO A 112 -6.32 2.01 19.11
CA PRO A 112 -7.32 1.73 20.13
C PRO A 112 -6.93 0.54 21.02
N GLU A 113 -7.13 0.65 22.35
CA GLU A 113 -6.71 -0.39 23.32
C GLU A 113 -7.56 -1.65 23.23
N ASP A 114 -8.85 -1.50 22.98
CA ASP A 114 -9.86 -2.59 22.98
C ASP A 114 -9.94 -3.31 21.64
N ASN A 115 -8.95 -3.13 20.80
CA ASN A 115 -9.02 -3.58 19.40
C ASN A 115 -8.99 -5.12 19.28
N ASN A 116 -8.32 -5.83 20.20
CA ASN A 116 -8.15 -7.29 20.19
C ASN A 116 -7.72 -7.85 18.81
N VAL A 117 -6.88 -7.10 18.10
CA VAL A 117 -6.30 -7.48 16.80
C VAL A 117 -4.77 -7.30 16.84
N PRO A 118 -4.02 -8.08 16.06
CA PRO A 118 -2.56 -7.92 15.98
C PRO A 118 -2.15 -6.49 15.59
N LEU A 119 -1.14 -5.94 16.27
CA LEU A 119 -0.65 -4.58 16.02
C LEU A 119 -0.13 -4.38 14.59
N SER A 120 0.44 -5.41 13.98
CA SER A 120 0.95 -5.39 12.61
C SER A 120 -0.12 -5.00 11.57
N LEU A 121 -1.40 -5.31 11.84
CA LEU A 121 -2.52 -4.98 10.96
C LEU A 121 -2.64 -3.47 10.69
N PHE A 122 -2.16 -2.61 11.61
CA PHE A 122 -2.15 -1.15 11.43
C PHE A 122 -1.12 -0.65 10.41
N LEU A 123 -0.30 -1.54 9.86
CA LEU A 123 0.54 -1.28 8.67
C LEU A 123 -0.06 -1.86 7.38
N GLY A 124 -1.05 -2.74 7.49
CA GLY A 124 -1.73 -3.41 6.38
C GLY A 124 -3.20 -3.01 6.26
N ILE A 125 -4.09 -3.97 6.57
CA ILE A 125 -5.55 -3.86 6.43
C ILE A 125 -6.17 -2.72 7.26
N LEU A 126 -5.61 -2.40 8.42
CA LEU A 126 -6.03 -1.30 9.30
C LEU A 126 -5.14 -0.07 9.18
N GLY A 127 -4.34 0.01 8.11
CA GLY A 127 -3.44 1.12 7.83
C GLY A 127 -3.64 1.70 6.45
N ARG A 128 -2.58 2.29 5.90
CA ARG A 128 -2.60 2.93 4.58
C ARG A 128 -3.08 1.99 3.46
N PRO A 129 -2.61 0.72 3.33
CA PRO A 129 -3.08 -0.17 2.28
C PRO A 129 -4.58 -0.48 2.38
N GLY A 130 -5.09 -0.77 3.57
CA GLY A 130 -6.51 -1.03 3.80
C GLY A 130 -7.38 0.18 3.50
N ASN A 131 -6.95 1.38 3.94
CA ASN A 131 -7.64 2.63 3.64
C ASN A 131 -7.62 2.94 2.14
N SER A 132 -6.50 2.66 1.43
CA SER A 132 -6.42 2.82 -0.03
C SER A 132 -7.39 1.89 -0.74
N ALA A 133 -7.47 0.63 -0.33
CA ALA A 133 -8.42 -0.33 -0.88
C ALA A 133 -9.88 0.09 -0.61
N TYR A 134 -10.18 0.47 0.62
CA TYR A 134 -11.53 0.88 1.04
C TYR A 134 -12.03 2.07 0.24
N PHE A 135 -11.33 3.20 0.31
CA PHE A 135 -11.80 4.43 -0.35
C PHE A 135 -11.67 4.37 -1.87
N GLY A 136 -10.58 3.81 -2.39
CA GLY A 136 -10.41 3.69 -3.85
C GLY A 136 -11.50 2.81 -4.48
N LEU A 137 -11.88 1.73 -3.82
CA LEU A 137 -12.94 0.88 -4.33
C LEU A 137 -14.33 1.46 -4.06
N LEU A 138 -14.62 1.86 -2.82
CA LEU A 138 -15.99 2.20 -2.43
C LEU A 138 -16.42 3.62 -2.81
N ASP A 139 -15.50 4.60 -2.75
CA ASP A 139 -15.83 5.98 -3.06
C ASP A 139 -15.59 6.33 -4.55
N ILE A 140 -14.57 5.74 -5.19
CA ILE A 140 -14.23 6.06 -6.58
C ILE A 140 -14.92 5.11 -7.55
N CYS A 141 -14.74 3.79 -7.36
CA CYS A 141 -15.38 2.80 -8.20
C CYS A 141 -16.84 2.56 -7.84
N ASN A 142 -17.19 2.63 -6.55
CA ASN A 142 -18.55 2.42 -6.03
C ASN A 142 -19.24 1.19 -6.64
N PRO A 143 -18.65 -0.02 -6.51
CA PRO A 143 -19.12 -1.21 -7.20
C PRO A 143 -20.50 -1.64 -6.69
N GLN A 144 -21.37 -2.07 -7.62
CA GLN A 144 -22.68 -2.61 -7.31
C GLN A 144 -22.68 -4.14 -7.32
N PRO A 145 -23.56 -4.81 -6.55
CA PRO A 145 -23.67 -6.27 -6.60
C PRO A 145 -23.87 -6.79 -8.02
N GLY A 146 -23.12 -7.82 -8.40
CA GLY A 146 -23.14 -8.40 -9.74
C GLY A 146 -22.18 -7.78 -10.75
N GLU A 147 -21.61 -6.60 -10.45
CA GLU A 147 -20.59 -5.98 -11.32
C GLU A 147 -19.25 -6.72 -11.28
N THR A 148 -18.47 -6.55 -12.34
CA THR A 148 -17.13 -7.11 -12.49
C THR A 148 -16.08 -6.09 -12.07
N VAL A 149 -15.23 -6.48 -11.10
CA VAL A 149 -14.10 -5.70 -10.59
C VAL A 149 -12.80 -6.37 -11.01
N VAL A 150 -11.95 -5.63 -11.74
CA VAL A 150 -10.57 -6.06 -12.04
C VAL A 150 -9.61 -5.30 -11.12
N VAL A 151 -8.61 -6.01 -10.57
CA VAL A 151 -7.56 -5.40 -9.75
C VAL A 151 -6.18 -5.85 -10.21
N THR A 152 -5.29 -4.89 -10.49
CA THR A 152 -3.87 -5.15 -10.80
C THR A 152 -3.01 -5.12 -9.54
N GLY A 153 -1.88 -5.85 -9.56
CA GLY A 153 -1.07 -6.03 -8.35
C GLY A 153 -1.85 -6.76 -7.25
N ALA A 154 -2.72 -7.70 -7.65
CA ALA A 154 -3.69 -8.35 -6.78
C ALA A 154 -3.06 -9.09 -5.59
N GLY A 155 -1.83 -9.59 -5.71
CA GLY A 155 -1.11 -10.26 -4.61
C GLY A 155 -0.41 -9.33 -3.63
N GLY A 156 -0.44 -8.01 -3.86
CA GLY A 156 0.15 -6.99 -2.98
C GLY A 156 -0.80 -6.49 -1.91
N ALA A 157 -0.27 -5.71 -0.96
CA ALA A 157 -0.98 -5.26 0.25
C ALA A 157 -2.31 -4.54 -0.01
N VAL A 158 -2.42 -3.75 -1.08
CA VAL A 158 -3.67 -3.09 -1.47
C VAL A 158 -4.57 -4.04 -2.26
N GLY A 159 -3.99 -4.73 -3.26
CA GLY A 159 -4.77 -5.47 -4.26
C GLY A 159 -5.62 -6.60 -3.68
N TYR A 160 -5.06 -7.41 -2.76
CA TYR A 160 -5.83 -8.51 -2.18
C TYR A 160 -6.94 -8.02 -1.22
N HIS A 161 -6.79 -6.84 -0.62
CA HIS A 161 -7.86 -6.22 0.15
C HIS A 161 -8.97 -5.70 -0.76
N VAL A 162 -8.63 -5.05 -1.87
CA VAL A 162 -9.61 -4.62 -2.89
C VAL A 162 -10.48 -5.78 -3.32
N GLY A 163 -9.88 -6.91 -3.71
CA GLY A 163 -10.64 -8.07 -4.14
C GLY A 163 -11.56 -8.63 -3.07
N GLN A 164 -11.10 -8.73 -1.82
CA GLN A 164 -11.94 -9.19 -0.71
C GLN A 164 -13.10 -8.22 -0.43
N ILE A 165 -12.86 -6.91 -0.44
CA ILE A 165 -13.93 -5.91 -0.27
C ILE A 165 -14.93 -6.00 -1.43
N ALA A 166 -14.47 -6.19 -2.67
CA ALA A 166 -15.34 -6.41 -3.82
C ALA A 166 -16.21 -7.67 -3.67
N LYS A 167 -15.65 -8.76 -3.13
CA LYS A 167 -16.43 -9.96 -2.79
C LYS A 167 -17.48 -9.69 -1.72
N ILE A 168 -17.16 -8.92 -0.67
CA ILE A 168 -18.14 -8.49 0.35
C ILE A 168 -19.28 -7.69 -0.29
N LYS A 169 -18.99 -6.93 -1.35
CA LYS A 169 -19.98 -6.17 -2.13
C LYS A 169 -20.77 -7.01 -3.14
N GLY A 170 -20.49 -8.30 -3.28
CA GLY A 170 -21.20 -9.20 -4.18
C GLY A 170 -20.76 -9.12 -5.65
N CYS A 171 -19.51 -8.68 -5.89
CA CYS A 171 -18.96 -8.56 -7.24
C CYS A 171 -18.28 -9.83 -7.73
N THR A 172 -18.15 -9.95 -9.06
CA THR A 172 -17.19 -10.85 -9.71
C THR A 172 -15.82 -10.20 -9.69
N VAL A 173 -14.79 -10.92 -9.22
CA VAL A 173 -13.46 -10.35 -9.00
C VAL A 173 -12.41 -11.05 -9.84
N VAL A 174 -11.68 -10.28 -10.64
CA VAL A 174 -10.54 -10.74 -11.43
C VAL A 174 -9.26 -10.11 -10.90
N GLY A 175 -8.31 -10.92 -10.45
CA GLY A 175 -7.01 -10.50 -9.97
C GLY A 175 -5.92 -10.68 -11.02
N ILE A 176 -5.07 -9.66 -11.24
CA ILE A 176 -3.88 -9.79 -12.07
C ILE A 176 -2.65 -9.79 -11.17
N THR A 177 -1.85 -10.85 -11.23
CA THR A 177 -0.66 -11.06 -10.39
C THR A 177 0.48 -11.67 -11.20
N GLY A 178 1.67 -11.81 -10.63
CA GLY A 178 2.88 -12.26 -11.35
C GLY A 178 3.39 -13.64 -10.90
N SER A 179 2.57 -14.46 -10.22
CA SER A 179 2.90 -15.87 -9.93
C SER A 179 1.64 -16.73 -9.76
N ASP A 180 1.77 -18.00 -10.11
CA ASP A 180 0.68 -18.98 -10.02
C ASP A 180 0.34 -19.31 -8.57
N GLU A 181 1.35 -19.31 -7.67
CA GLU A 181 1.16 -19.55 -6.23
C GLU A 181 0.33 -18.44 -5.60
N LYS A 182 0.62 -17.16 -5.93
CA LYS A 182 -0.20 -16.01 -5.53
C LYS A 182 -1.59 -16.11 -6.12
N GLY A 183 -1.71 -16.56 -7.37
CA GLY A 183 -2.98 -16.81 -8.03
C GLY A 183 -3.84 -17.83 -7.29
N ALA A 184 -3.25 -18.97 -6.92
CA ALA A 184 -3.93 -19.99 -6.15
C ALA A 184 -4.37 -19.49 -4.76
N TRP A 185 -3.54 -18.65 -4.10
CA TRP A 185 -3.90 -18.01 -2.84
C TRP A 185 -5.07 -17.02 -3.00
N LEU A 186 -5.04 -16.16 -4.02
CA LEU A 186 -6.13 -15.23 -4.30
C LEU A 186 -7.46 -15.94 -4.56
N LYS A 187 -7.44 -17.09 -5.27
CA LYS A 187 -8.64 -17.92 -5.44
C LYS A 187 -9.19 -18.43 -4.10
N ARG A 188 -8.33 -18.81 -3.15
CA ARG A 188 -8.78 -19.16 -1.79
C ARG A 188 -9.40 -17.99 -1.02
N LEU A 189 -9.01 -16.75 -1.33
CA LEU A 189 -9.62 -15.53 -0.81
C LEU A 189 -10.93 -15.15 -1.52
N GLY A 190 -11.39 -15.94 -2.49
CA GLY A 190 -12.67 -15.75 -3.17
C GLY A 190 -12.59 -15.02 -4.50
N PHE A 191 -11.40 -14.75 -5.06
CA PHE A 191 -11.29 -14.24 -6.42
C PHE A 191 -11.83 -15.25 -7.42
N ASP A 192 -12.72 -14.82 -8.32
CA ASP A 192 -13.37 -15.70 -9.30
C ASP A 192 -12.40 -16.09 -10.41
N HIS A 193 -11.60 -15.13 -10.87
CA HIS A 193 -10.55 -15.36 -11.87
C HIS A 193 -9.23 -14.75 -11.43
N VAL A 194 -8.13 -15.37 -11.82
CA VAL A 194 -6.78 -14.84 -11.61
C VAL A 194 -5.98 -15.04 -12.89
N ILE A 195 -5.27 -14.00 -13.31
CA ILE A 195 -4.42 -13.97 -14.50
C ILE A 195 -2.98 -13.76 -14.05
N ASN A 196 -2.07 -14.64 -14.50
CA ASN A 196 -0.64 -14.47 -14.31
C ASN A 196 -0.03 -13.75 -15.52
N TYR A 197 0.23 -12.45 -15.37
CA TYR A 197 0.74 -11.63 -16.46
C TYR A 197 2.13 -12.02 -16.97
N LYS A 198 2.87 -12.89 -16.26
CA LYS A 198 4.19 -13.36 -16.67
C LYS A 198 4.12 -14.58 -17.60
N THR A 199 3.05 -15.34 -17.56
CA THR A 199 2.90 -16.61 -18.28
C THR A 199 1.73 -16.62 -19.25
N GLU A 200 0.79 -15.67 -19.12
CA GLU A 200 -0.39 -15.58 -19.96
C GLU A 200 -0.38 -14.31 -20.84
N ASP A 201 -0.93 -14.40 -22.05
CA ASP A 201 -1.30 -13.22 -22.83
C ASP A 201 -2.46 -12.50 -22.11
N ILE A 202 -2.20 -11.30 -21.64
CA ILE A 202 -3.16 -10.50 -20.84
C ILE A 202 -4.45 -10.24 -21.61
N SER A 203 -4.34 -9.96 -22.91
CA SER A 203 -5.49 -9.65 -23.75
C SER A 203 -6.42 -10.86 -23.88
N LEU A 204 -5.85 -12.01 -24.23
CA LEU A 204 -6.61 -13.25 -24.38
C LEU A 204 -7.15 -13.77 -23.04
N ALA A 205 -6.38 -13.61 -21.96
CA ALA A 205 -6.81 -14.02 -20.62
C ALA A 205 -7.98 -13.16 -20.11
N LEU A 206 -7.94 -11.85 -20.35
CA LEU A 206 -9.04 -10.94 -20.01
C LEU A 206 -10.29 -11.26 -20.82
N ASP A 207 -10.20 -11.52 -22.14
CA ASP A 207 -11.35 -11.89 -22.97
C ASP A 207 -12.10 -13.12 -22.44
N LYS A 208 -11.36 -14.07 -21.86
CA LYS A 208 -11.94 -15.26 -21.22
C LYS A 208 -12.50 -15.00 -19.83
N ALA A 209 -11.82 -14.15 -19.04
CA ALA A 209 -12.18 -13.90 -17.64
C ALA A 209 -13.35 -12.93 -17.49
N VAL A 210 -13.53 -12.01 -18.44
CA VAL A 210 -14.54 -10.93 -18.39
C VAL A 210 -15.33 -10.82 -19.70
N PRO A 211 -16.03 -11.87 -20.14
CA PRO A 211 -16.75 -11.86 -21.42
C PRO A 211 -17.84 -10.78 -21.51
N GLU A 212 -18.39 -10.36 -20.37
CA GLU A 212 -19.40 -9.30 -20.26
C GLU A 212 -18.80 -7.90 -20.01
N GLY A 213 -17.46 -7.77 -20.04
CA GLY A 213 -16.75 -6.52 -19.79
C GLY A 213 -16.45 -6.24 -18.32
N ILE A 214 -15.95 -5.06 -18.06
CA ILE A 214 -15.43 -4.63 -16.76
C ILE A 214 -16.15 -3.36 -16.30
N ASP A 215 -16.73 -3.37 -15.11
CA ASP A 215 -17.44 -2.20 -14.56
C ASP A 215 -16.55 -1.34 -13.69
N CYS A 216 -15.66 -1.98 -12.90
CA CYS A 216 -14.74 -1.31 -12.00
C CYS A 216 -13.32 -1.80 -12.21
N TYR A 217 -12.38 -0.86 -12.27
CA TYR A 217 -10.96 -1.17 -12.34
C TYR A 217 -10.18 -0.48 -11.23
N PHE A 218 -9.45 -1.27 -10.44
CA PHE A 218 -8.54 -0.75 -9.42
C PHE A 218 -7.10 -0.90 -9.90
N ASP A 219 -6.47 0.20 -10.27
CA ASP A 219 -5.15 0.21 -10.88
C ASP A 219 -4.03 0.52 -9.88
N ASN A 220 -3.15 -0.47 -9.66
CA ASN A 220 -1.92 -0.34 -8.91
C ASN A 220 -0.67 -0.33 -9.81
N VAL A 221 -0.80 -0.63 -11.09
CA VAL A 221 0.32 -1.01 -11.96
C VAL A 221 0.58 -0.01 -13.09
N GLY A 222 -0.48 0.44 -13.77
CA GLY A 222 -0.31 1.28 -14.96
C GLY A 222 0.23 0.52 -16.18
N GLY A 223 0.72 1.27 -17.16
CA GLY A 223 1.38 0.74 -18.35
C GLY A 223 0.47 -0.09 -19.27
N GLU A 224 1.05 -1.05 -19.98
CA GLU A 224 0.35 -1.87 -20.99
C GLU A 224 -0.76 -2.72 -20.37
N ILE A 225 -0.55 -3.28 -19.18
CA ILE A 225 -1.58 -4.06 -18.48
C ILE A 225 -2.83 -3.19 -18.24
N SER A 226 -2.62 -1.98 -17.76
CA SER A 226 -3.73 -1.03 -17.54
C SER A 226 -4.46 -0.71 -18.84
N SER A 227 -3.73 -0.49 -19.92
CA SER A 227 -4.32 -0.25 -21.25
C SER A 227 -5.20 -1.42 -21.70
N CYS A 228 -4.75 -2.67 -21.51
CA CYS A 228 -5.52 -3.86 -21.85
C CYS A 228 -6.81 -3.99 -21.05
N VAL A 229 -6.79 -3.63 -19.76
CA VAL A 229 -7.97 -3.63 -18.90
C VAL A 229 -8.96 -2.54 -19.34
N ILE A 230 -8.47 -1.31 -19.56
CA ILE A 230 -9.32 -0.15 -19.93
C ILE A 230 -10.04 -0.38 -21.26
N GLN A 231 -9.44 -1.09 -22.22
CA GLN A 231 -10.07 -1.43 -23.48
C GLN A 231 -11.32 -2.30 -23.34
N ARG A 232 -11.49 -2.99 -22.21
CA ARG A 232 -12.62 -3.90 -21.91
C ARG A 232 -13.61 -3.34 -20.91
N MET A 233 -13.45 -2.05 -20.57
CA MET A 233 -14.38 -1.40 -19.65
C MET A 233 -15.75 -1.20 -20.31
N ASN A 234 -16.79 -1.49 -19.55
CA ASN A 234 -18.17 -1.20 -19.90
C ASN A 234 -18.44 0.31 -19.95
N LYS A 235 -19.55 0.70 -20.58
CA LYS A 235 -20.01 2.11 -20.51
C LYS A 235 -20.20 2.52 -19.07
N TYR A 236 -19.77 3.76 -18.75
CA TYR A 236 -19.80 4.32 -17.40
C TYR A 236 -18.92 3.58 -16.39
N GLY A 237 -17.97 2.80 -16.87
CA GLY A 237 -16.98 2.13 -16.03
C GLY A 237 -16.17 3.11 -15.18
N ARG A 238 -15.74 2.64 -14.02
CA ARG A 238 -15.07 3.50 -13.03
C ARG A 238 -13.69 2.95 -12.71
N ILE A 239 -12.69 3.85 -12.72
CA ILE A 239 -11.27 3.50 -12.57
C ILE A 239 -10.68 4.28 -11.41
N ALA A 240 -10.23 3.55 -10.38
CA ALA A 240 -9.45 4.11 -9.28
C ALA A 240 -7.96 3.89 -9.53
N VAL A 241 -7.20 4.96 -9.79
CA VAL A 241 -5.75 4.91 -10.00
C VAL A 241 -5.04 5.14 -8.67
N CYS A 242 -4.57 4.05 -8.07
CA CYS A 242 -3.88 4.03 -6.78
C CYS A 242 -2.36 4.14 -6.93
N GLY A 243 -1.80 3.58 -8.02
CA GLY A 243 -0.37 3.58 -8.27
C GLY A 243 -0.02 3.22 -9.71
N SER A 244 1.26 3.27 -10.01
CA SER A 244 1.83 2.95 -11.32
C SER A 244 3.17 2.25 -11.14
N ILE A 245 3.18 1.10 -10.42
CA ILE A 245 4.43 0.43 -10.01
C ILE A 245 5.30 0.02 -11.22
N SER A 246 4.71 -0.21 -12.39
CA SER A 246 5.44 -0.47 -13.63
C SER A 246 6.42 0.65 -14.02
N MET A 247 6.18 1.88 -13.51
CA MET A 247 6.98 3.07 -13.81
C MET A 247 8.04 3.37 -12.76
N TYR A 248 7.95 2.78 -11.55
CA TYR A 248 8.77 3.24 -10.41
C TYR A 248 10.26 3.03 -10.62
N ASN A 249 10.65 1.99 -11.34
CA ASN A 249 12.05 1.68 -11.66
C ASN A 249 12.43 2.03 -13.11
N ALA A 250 11.59 2.83 -13.80
CA ALA A 250 11.88 3.25 -15.17
C ALA A 250 13.09 4.18 -15.22
N THR A 251 13.88 4.00 -16.27
CA THR A 251 14.99 4.89 -16.66
C THR A 251 14.68 5.48 -18.04
N ALA A 252 15.47 6.44 -18.49
CA ALA A 252 15.30 7.00 -19.84
C ALA A 252 15.40 5.93 -20.95
N GLU A 253 16.17 4.87 -20.70
CA GLU A 253 16.43 3.80 -21.66
C GLU A 253 15.30 2.75 -21.73
N ASN A 254 14.60 2.53 -20.60
CA ASN A 254 13.56 1.51 -20.48
C ASN A 254 12.21 2.07 -20.06
N TYR A 255 11.93 3.33 -20.41
CA TYR A 255 10.66 3.97 -20.08
C TYR A 255 9.50 3.19 -20.71
N PRO A 256 8.56 2.65 -19.90
CA PRO A 256 7.49 1.83 -20.44
C PRO A 256 6.55 2.67 -21.31
N THR A 257 6.13 2.08 -22.40
CA THR A 257 5.07 2.62 -23.26
C THR A 257 3.75 1.95 -22.96
N ALA A 258 2.65 2.60 -23.32
CA ALA A 258 1.30 2.06 -23.17
C ALA A 258 0.44 2.50 -24.34
N ARG A 259 -0.61 1.76 -24.64
CA ARG A 259 -1.58 2.15 -25.66
C ARG A 259 -2.36 3.37 -25.21
N MET A 260 -2.78 4.19 -26.16
CA MET A 260 -3.63 5.34 -25.89
C MET A 260 -4.98 4.87 -25.36
N ILE A 261 -5.41 5.42 -24.21
CA ILE A 261 -6.68 5.08 -23.56
C ILE A 261 -7.80 6.08 -23.84
N GLN A 262 -7.47 7.27 -24.36
CA GLN A 262 -8.43 8.37 -24.58
C GLN A 262 -9.63 7.95 -25.46
N PRO A 263 -9.46 7.17 -26.55
CA PRO A 263 -10.61 6.70 -27.32
C PRO A 263 -11.64 5.94 -26.47
N PHE A 264 -11.19 5.06 -25.56
CA PHE A 264 -12.04 4.27 -24.68
C PHE A 264 -12.69 5.12 -23.59
N LEU A 265 -11.96 6.12 -23.04
CA LEU A 265 -12.53 7.08 -22.10
C LEU A 265 -13.72 7.83 -22.72
N VAL A 266 -13.58 8.24 -23.99
CA VAL A 266 -14.65 8.97 -24.68
C VAL A 266 -15.80 8.06 -25.09
N THR A 267 -15.51 6.93 -25.77
CA THR A 267 -16.54 6.05 -26.34
C THR A 267 -17.38 5.35 -25.27
N ASN A 268 -16.77 5.02 -24.14
CA ASN A 268 -17.44 4.33 -23.04
C ASN A 268 -17.80 5.27 -21.87
N GLU A 269 -17.59 6.60 -22.02
CA GLU A 269 -17.89 7.62 -21.00
C GLU A 269 -17.32 7.23 -19.63
N LEU A 270 -16.03 6.81 -19.59
CA LEU A 270 -15.40 6.27 -18.39
C LEU A 270 -15.07 7.38 -17.38
N TYR A 271 -15.23 7.06 -16.10
CA TYR A 271 -14.74 7.89 -15.00
C TYR A 271 -13.40 7.33 -14.49
N MET A 272 -12.36 8.16 -14.54
CA MET A 272 -11.01 7.79 -14.08
C MET A 272 -10.50 8.82 -13.06
N LYS A 273 -10.12 8.36 -11.86
CA LYS A 273 -9.62 9.23 -10.80
C LYS A 273 -8.38 8.68 -10.12
N GLY A 274 -7.32 9.49 -10.12
CA GLY A 274 -6.15 9.27 -9.26
C GLY A 274 -6.38 9.78 -7.83
N PHE A 275 -5.80 9.13 -6.83
CA PHE A 275 -5.92 9.55 -5.45
C PHE A 275 -4.68 9.20 -4.61
N ILE A 276 -4.46 9.99 -3.58
CA ILE A 276 -3.49 9.72 -2.49
C ILE A 276 -4.30 9.68 -1.21
N VAL A 277 -4.48 8.48 -0.64
CA VAL A 277 -5.41 8.25 0.48
C VAL A 277 -5.17 9.19 1.66
N GLY A 278 -3.91 9.43 2.05
CA GLY A 278 -3.55 10.33 3.14
C GLY A 278 -3.77 11.82 2.87
N ARG A 279 -4.09 12.21 1.62
CA ARG A 279 -4.49 13.59 1.27
C ARG A 279 -5.99 13.70 1.05
N THR A 280 -6.54 12.76 0.27
CA THR A 280 -7.94 12.83 -0.15
C THR A 280 -8.91 12.46 0.97
N TYR A 281 -8.53 11.52 1.85
CA TYR A 281 -9.43 10.90 2.84
C TYR A 281 -8.95 11.03 4.29
N LEU A 282 -8.07 11.98 4.58
CA LEU A 282 -7.51 12.14 5.93
C LEU A 282 -8.59 12.35 7.00
N ASN A 283 -9.60 13.16 6.71
CA ASN A 283 -10.71 13.43 7.61
C ASN A 283 -11.66 12.23 7.83
N ARG A 284 -11.56 11.20 6.99
CA ARG A 284 -12.32 9.94 7.08
C ARG A 284 -11.44 8.74 7.40
N TRP A 285 -10.19 8.98 7.83
CA TRP A 285 -9.18 7.92 8.02
C TRP A 285 -9.65 6.79 8.91
N MET A 286 -10.29 7.12 10.03
CA MET A 286 -10.77 6.13 11.01
C MET A 286 -11.99 5.34 10.50
N GLU A 287 -12.82 5.91 9.62
CA GLU A 287 -13.97 5.22 9.03
C GLU A 287 -13.57 3.88 8.36
N ALA A 288 -12.51 3.92 7.55
CA ALA A 288 -12.02 2.70 6.90
C ALA A 288 -11.39 1.72 7.90
N ILE A 289 -10.67 2.22 8.91
CA ILE A 289 -10.10 1.38 9.97
C ILE A 289 -11.22 0.64 10.74
N ASP A 290 -12.23 1.37 11.15
CA ASP A 290 -13.36 0.81 11.93
C ASP A 290 -14.12 -0.23 11.09
N GLN A 291 -14.42 0.07 9.84
CA GLN A 291 -15.13 -0.86 8.96
C GLN A 291 -14.28 -2.10 8.62
N ASN A 292 -13.00 -1.92 8.32
CA ASN A 292 -12.09 -3.04 8.07
C ASN A 292 -11.88 -3.90 9.32
N THR A 293 -11.79 -3.29 10.52
CA THR A 293 -11.72 -4.00 11.80
C THR A 293 -12.98 -4.86 11.99
N LYS A 294 -14.16 -4.32 11.70
CA LYS A 294 -15.42 -5.06 11.77
C LYS A 294 -15.41 -6.26 10.82
N TRP A 295 -15.07 -6.07 9.56
CA TRP A 295 -15.00 -7.16 8.58
C TRP A 295 -13.94 -8.21 8.94
N TYR A 296 -12.79 -7.78 9.49
CA TYR A 296 -11.76 -8.70 9.95
C TYR A 296 -12.27 -9.57 11.12
N LYS A 297 -12.91 -8.97 12.14
CA LYS A 297 -13.50 -9.68 13.27
C LYS A 297 -14.66 -10.62 12.87
N GLU A 298 -15.39 -10.26 11.81
CA GLU A 298 -16.44 -11.09 11.22
C GLU A 298 -15.88 -12.22 10.32
N GLY A 299 -14.57 -12.31 10.14
CA GLY A 299 -13.92 -13.28 9.25
C GLY A 299 -14.13 -13.02 7.75
N LYS A 300 -14.66 -11.85 7.38
CA LYS A 300 -14.91 -11.45 5.99
C LYS A 300 -13.67 -10.90 5.29
N LEU A 301 -12.72 -10.38 6.06
CA LEU A 301 -11.40 -9.98 5.58
C LEU A 301 -10.34 -10.84 6.24
N GLN A 302 -9.46 -11.40 5.42
CA GLN A 302 -8.29 -12.12 5.86
C GLN A 302 -7.05 -11.26 5.65
N ASN A 303 -6.07 -11.38 6.56
CA ASN A 303 -4.80 -10.69 6.47
C ASN A 303 -3.70 -11.66 6.05
N GLN A 304 -2.77 -11.16 5.24
CA GLN A 304 -1.54 -11.86 4.86
C GLN A 304 -0.36 -10.90 4.98
N GLU A 305 0.66 -11.34 5.68
CA GLU A 305 1.88 -10.57 5.91
C GLU A 305 3.12 -11.39 5.55
N THR A 306 4.09 -10.71 4.98
CA THR A 306 5.47 -11.19 4.86
C THR A 306 6.29 -10.45 5.90
N VAL A 307 6.62 -11.15 6.99
CA VAL A 307 7.38 -10.60 8.11
C VAL A 307 8.86 -10.92 7.92
N THR A 308 9.71 -9.90 7.96
CA THR A 308 11.16 -10.04 8.01
C THR A 308 11.65 -9.57 9.39
N GLU A 309 12.43 -10.38 10.08
CA GLU A 309 13.04 -10.02 11.36
C GLU A 309 14.38 -9.32 11.15
N GLY A 310 14.68 -8.34 12.02
CA GLY A 310 15.89 -7.54 11.99
C GLY A 310 15.77 -6.24 11.22
N PHE A 311 16.02 -5.12 11.91
CA PHE A 311 15.98 -3.77 11.33
C PHE A 311 16.94 -3.61 10.15
N GLU A 312 18.10 -4.26 10.19
CA GLU A 312 19.13 -4.24 9.14
C GLU A 312 18.65 -4.77 7.79
N HIS A 313 17.57 -5.57 7.77
CA HIS A 313 17.02 -6.16 6.54
C HIS A 313 16.01 -5.26 5.81
N MET A 314 15.74 -4.03 6.31
CA MET A 314 14.85 -3.07 5.64
C MET A 314 15.17 -2.86 4.15
N PRO A 315 16.43 -2.60 3.73
CA PRO A 315 16.76 -2.43 2.32
C PRO A 315 16.46 -3.67 1.47
N LYS A 316 16.83 -4.85 1.96
CA LYS A 316 16.58 -6.12 1.25
C LYS A 316 15.09 -6.38 1.07
N ALA A 317 14.29 -6.17 2.11
CA ALA A 317 12.84 -6.32 2.03
C ALA A 317 12.22 -5.33 1.03
N PHE A 318 12.73 -4.09 0.98
CA PHE A 318 12.27 -3.08 0.03
C PHE A 318 12.58 -3.45 -1.43
N ILE A 319 13.77 -3.97 -1.70
CA ILE A 319 14.13 -4.48 -3.03
C ILE A 319 13.22 -5.66 -3.39
N GLY A 320 12.98 -6.57 -2.45
CA GLY A 320 12.12 -7.74 -2.65
C GLY A 320 10.68 -7.38 -3.03
N ILE A 321 10.08 -6.34 -2.44
CA ILE A 321 8.72 -5.93 -2.86
C ILE A 321 8.68 -5.36 -4.28
N MET A 322 9.76 -4.74 -4.77
CA MET A 322 9.86 -4.28 -6.16
C MET A 322 9.95 -5.44 -7.15
N SER A 323 10.48 -6.59 -6.72
CA SER A 323 10.54 -7.85 -7.50
C SER A 323 9.27 -8.68 -7.34
N GLY A 324 8.39 -8.32 -6.38
CA GLY A 324 7.17 -9.05 -6.08
C GLY A 324 7.38 -10.30 -5.24
N ASP A 325 8.38 -10.33 -4.35
CA ASP A 325 8.69 -11.51 -3.52
C ASP A 325 7.72 -11.64 -2.34
N ASN A 326 7.10 -10.54 -1.91
CA ASN A 326 6.16 -10.54 -0.78
C ASN A 326 4.78 -11.06 -1.14
N TRP A 327 4.12 -11.66 -0.16
CA TRP A 327 2.71 -12.01 -0.15
C TRP A 327 1.96 -11.05 0.77
N GLY A 328 0.95 -10.37 0.23
CA GLY A 328 0.23 -9.37 1.01
C GLY A 328 1.12 -8.21 1.46
N LYS A 329 1.08 -7.89 2.75
CA LYS A 329 1.82 -6.76 3.33
C LYS A 329 3.22 -7.16 3.79
N ALA A 330 4.26 -6.47 3.29
CA ALA A 330 5.63 -6.61 3.79
C ALA A 330 5.86 -5.70 5.02
N ILE A 331 6.34 -6.30 6.11
CA ILE A 331 6.66 -5.61 7.37
C ILE A 331 7.99 -6.11 7.92
N ILE A 332 8.66 -5.25 8.68
CA ILE A 332 9.86 -5.58 9.44
C ILE A 332 9.52 -5.56 10.92
N LYS A 333 9.98 -6.59 11.61
CA LYS A 333 10.03 -6.63 13.07
C LYS A 333 11.48 -6.38 13.48
N PRO A 334 11.78 -5.21 14.05
CA PRO A 334 13.15 -4.78 14.34
C PRO A 334 13.84 -5.63 15.40
#